data_72c2a22f88264cb7427b9abc497b4e6e
#
_entry.id   72c2a22f88264cb7427b9abc497b4e6e
#
_cell.length_a   1.000
_cell.length_b   1.000
_cell.length_c   1.000
_cell.angle_alpha   90.00
_cell.angle_beta   90.00
_cell.angle_gamma   90.00
#
_symmetry.space_group_name_H-M   'P 1'
#
loop_
_entity.id
_entity.type
_entity.pdbx_description
1 polymer ?
#
loop_
_entity_poly.entity_id
_entity_poly.type
_entity_poly.pdbx_seq_one_letter_code
_entity_poly.pdbx_strand_id
1 'polypeptide(L)'
;MKQAVIIQPVIENNRIQLGISYIERALKDVGYEISGVTEEPGNDYRELEGIKIYVGNREESAYLKDLEDRGLLIYHKEIPAEEGFYLNVTAPKLCIVSGGDATGALYGCLELAERIRKEGKIPEVLAFQDAPVYRLRGPVIGLQKTKL
;
A
#
# COMPACT_ATOMS: atom_id res chain seq x y z
N MET A 1 15.98 -18.02 0.00
CA MET A 1 16.10 -16.60 0.34
C MET A 1 14.84 -15.85 -0.02
N LYS A 2 14.35 -15.03 0.87
CA LYS A 2 13.15 -14.25 0.60
C LYS A 2 13.48 -13.06 -0.29
N GLN A 3 12.66 -12.84 -1.30
CA GLN A 3 12.88 -11.74 -2.24
C GLN A 3 11.62 -10.90 -2.37
N ALA A 4 11.83 -9.59 -2.46
CA ALA A 4 10.75 -8.65 -2.69
C ALA A 4 11.18 -7.65 -3.77
N VAL A 5 10.24 -7.28 -4.61
CA VAL A 5 10.48 -6.32 -5.70
C VAL A 5 9.59 -5.11 -5.45
N ILE A 6 10.18 -3.95 -5.27
CA ILE A 6 9.41 -2.71 -5.12
C ILE A 6 9.14 -2.13 -6.50
N ILE A 7 7.87 -1.95 -6.84
CA ILE A 7 7.50 -1.30 -8.08
C ILE A 7 7.43 0.19 -7.78
N GLN A 8 8.41 0.94 -8.28
CA GLN A 8 8.52 2.36 -7.98
C GLN A 8 7.52 3.18 -8.78
N PRO A 9 6.73 4.04 -8.14
CA PRO A 9 5.82 4.89 -8.88
C PRO A 9 6.57 5.95 -9.68
N VAL A 10 6.02 6.32 -10.83
CA VAL A 10 6.64 7.35 -11.68
C VAL A 10 6.38 8.75 -11.16
N ILE A 11 5.28 8.94 -10.44
CA ILE A 11 4.97 10.24 -9.85
C ILE A 11 5.66 10.34 -8.49
N GLU A 12 6.50 11.36 -8.34
CA GLU A 12 7.20 11.55 -7.08
C GLU A 12 6.26 12.14 -6.04
N ASN A 13 6.28 11.54 -4.85
CA ASN A 13 5.48 12.00 -3.73
C ASN A 13 6.22 11.67 -2.46
N ASN A 14 6.49 12.69 -1.65
CA ASN A 14 7.30 12.52 -0.44
C ASN A 14 6.69 11.54 0.55
N ARG A 15 5.38 11.58 0.73
CA ARG A 15 4.71 10.67 1.67
C ARG A 15 4.78 9.23 1.20
N ILE A 16 4.60 9.01 -0.10
CA ILE A 16 4.70 7.66 -0.65
C ILE A 16 6.13 7.15 -0.56
N GLN A 17 7.12 7.99 -0.85
CA GLN A 17 8.51 7.58 -0.73
C GLN A 17 8.88 7.26 0.71
N LEU A 18 8.37 8.04 1.65
CA LEU A 18 8.58 7.76 3.07
C LEU A 18 7.95 6.42 3.45
N GLY A 19 6.74 6.17 2.98
CA GLY A 19 6.05 4.91 3.24
C GLY A 19 6.81 3.72 2.68
N ILE A 20 7.31 3.83 1.45
CA ILE A 20 8.10 2.78 0.84
C ILE A 20 9.35 2.50 1.67
N SER A 21 9.99 3.55 2.20
CA SER A 21 11.20 3.36 3.00
C SER A 21 10.89 2.60 4.29
N TYR A 22 9.72 2.79 4.90
CA TYR A 22 9.32 2.02 6.07
C TYR A 22 9.14 0.54 5.71
N ILE A 23 8.53 0.26 4.56
CA ILE A 23 8.35 -1.11 4.11
C ILE A 23 9.72 -1.76 3.84
N GLU A 24 10.61 -1.05 3.16
CA GLU A 24 11.95 -1.58 2.87
C GLU A 24 12.70 -1.90 4.15
N ARG A 25 12.60 -1.03 5.14
CA ARG A 25 13.27 -1.25 6.41
C ARG A 25 12.72 -2.48 7.12
N ALA A 26 11.41 -2.64 7.12
CA ALA A 26 10.79 -3.82 7.72
C ALA A 26 11.20 -5.09 7.01
N LEU A 27 11.25 -5.05 5.68
CA LEU A 27 11.66 -6.23 4.89
C LEU A 27 13.09 -6.62 5.19
N LYS A 28 13.99 -5.64 5.30
CA LYS A 28 15.39 -5.94 5.64
C LYS A 28 15.49 -6.54 7.02
N ASP A 29 14.71 -6.03 7.97
CA ASP A 29 14.75 -6.52 9.35
C ASP A 29 14.33 -7.98 9.45
N VAL A 30 13.52 -8.47 8.52
CA VAL A 30 13.09 -9.87 8.54
C VAL A 30 13.75 -10.72 7.46
N GLY A 31 14.81 -10.21 6.83
CA GLY A 31 15.68 -11.01 5.97
C GLY A 31 15.35 -11.07 4.50
N TYR A 32 14.61 -10.11 3.98
CA TYR A 32 14.34 -10.05 2.54
C TYR A 32 15.48 -9.40 1.78
N GLU A 33 15.71 -9.88 0.57
CA GLU A 33 16.48 -9.16 -0.43
C GLU A 33 15.52 -8.31 -1.24
N ILE A 34 15.87 -7.05 -1.46
CA ILE A 34 14.98 -6.09 -2.10
C ILE A 34 15.59 -5.62 -3.40
N SER A 35 14.78 -5.62 -4.46
CA SER A 35 15.15 -5.01 -5.73
C SER A 35 14.02 -4.07 -6.14
N GLY A 36 14.23 -3.32 -7.21
CA GLY A 36 13.25 -2.35 -7.65
C GLY A 36 13.08 -2.34 -9.16
N VAL A 37 11.87 -2.02 -9.59
CA VAL A 37 11.57 -1.77 -10.98
C VAL A 37 10.67 -0.53 -11.02
N THR A 38 10.58 0.11 -12.19
CA THR A 38 9.71 1.27 -12.35
C THR A 38 8.35 0.81 -12.85
N GLU A 39 7.29 1.42 -12.36
CA GLU A 39 5.95 1.04 -12.80
C GLU A 39 5.80 1.22 -14.31
N GLU A 40 5.01 0.34 -14.91
CA GLU A 40 4.83 0.31 -16.35
C GLU A 40 3.40 -0.14 -16.62
N PRO A 41 2.60 0.65 -17.31
CA PRO A 41 1.19 0.28 -17.57
C PRO A 41 1.09 -1.10 -18.21
N GLY A 42 0.14 -1.87 -17.74
CA GLY A 42 -0.11 -3.20 -18.30
C GLY A 42 0.83 -4.28 -17.80
N ASN A 43 1.82 -3.94 -16.97
CA ASN A 43 2.79 -4.91 -16.48
C ASN A 43 2.60 -5.15 -14.99
N ASP A 44 2.38 -6.37 -14.58
CA ASP A 44 2.27 -6.74 -13.17
C ASP A 44 3.53 -7.45 -12.67
N TYR A 45 4.55 -7.54 -13.52
CA TYR A 45 5.86 -8.12 -13.18
C TYR A 45 5.77 -9.56 -12.71
N ARG A 46 4.78 -10.28 -13.22
CA ARG A 46 4.48 -11.64 -12.81
C ARG A 46 5.65 -12.60 -13.00
N GLU A 47 6.47 -12.38 -14.02
CA GLU A 47 7.59 -13.25 -14.32
C GLU A 47 8.82 -13.02 -13.44
N LEU A 48 8.84 -11.96 -12.65
CA LEU A 48 9.95 -11.73 -11.71
C LEU A 48 9.76 -12.57 -10.46
N GLU A 49 10.87 -13.07 -9.92
CA GLU A 49 10.83 -13.83 -8.68
C GLU A 49 10.54 -12.94 -7.49
N GLY A 50 9.88 -13.50 -6.51
CA GLY A 50 9.57 -12.80 -5.28
C GLY A 50 8.21 -12.15 -5.33
N ILE A 51 7.84 -11.58 -4.20
CA ILE A 51 6.59 -10.84 -4.12
C ILE A 51 6.81 -9.42 -4.61
N LYS A 52 5.87 -8.89 -5.37
CA LYS A 52 5.94 -7.54 -5.91
C LYS A 52 5.10 -6.64 -5.04
N ILE A 53 5.63 -5.45 -4.71
CA ILE A 53 4.94 -4.50 -3.84
C ILE A 53 4.78 -3.19 -4.57
N TYR A 54 3.56 -2.70 -4.67
CA TYR A 54 3.28 -1.38 -5.22
C TYR A 54 2.56 -0.53 -4.19
N VAL A 55 2.97 0.72 -4.08
CA VAL A 55 2.33 1.70 -3.21
C VAL A 55 1.87 2.86 -4.08
N GLY A 56 0.61 3.20 -4.00
CA GLY A 56 0.10 4.28 -4.82
C GLY A 56 -1.02 5.06 -4.16
N ASN A 57 -1.22 6.25 -4.69
CA ASN A 57 -2.29 7.16 -4.33
C ASN A 57 -3.34 7.01 -5.44
N ARG A 58 -4.51 6.55 -5.07
CA ARG A 58 -5.55 6.22 -6.04
C ARG A 58 -5.96 7.42 -6.91
N GLU A 59 -5.84 8.62 -6.38
CA GLU A 59 -6.18 9.82 -7.15
C GLU A 59 -5.23 10.09 -8.30
N GLU A 60 -3.96 9.71 -8.14
CA GLU A 60 -2.92 10.05 -9.11
C GLU A 60 -2.40 8.87 -9.92
N SER A 61 -2.50 7.67 -9.38
CA SER A 61 -1.82 6.51 -9.97
C SER A 61 -2.61 5.88 -11.11
N ALA A 62 -2.11 6.03 -12.33
CA ALA A 62 -2.67 5.32 -13.47
C ALA A 62 -2.45 3.82 -13.33
N TYR A 63 -1.38 3.41 -12.67
CA TYR A 63 -1.08 2.01 -12.47
C TYR A 63 -2.12 1.32 -11.58
N LEU A 64 -2.56 1.98 -10.51
CA LEU A 64 -3.62 1.44 -9.67
C LEU A 64 -4.92 1.29 -10.45
N LYS A 65 -5.25 2.27 -11.27
CA LYS A 65 -6.46 2.21 -12.07
C LYS A 65 -6.40 1.07 -13.09
N ASP A 66 -5.23 0.86 -13.67
CA ASP A 66 -5.03 -0.25 -14.60
C ASP A 66 -5.22 -1.59 -13.88
N LEU A 67 -4.70 -1.73 -12.67
CA LEU A 67 -4.89 -2.96 -11.90
C LEU A 67 -6.36 -3.17 -11.55
N GLU A 68 -7.08 -2.09 -11.20
CA GLU A 68 -8.52 -2.18 -10.94
C GLU A 68 -9.26 -2.65 -12.19
N ASP A 69 -8.95 -2.05 -13.35
CA ASP A 69 -9.62 -2.36 -14.60
C ASP A 69 -9.38 -3.80 -15.03
N ARG A 70 -8.21 -4.34 -14.75
CA ARG A 70 -7.87 -5.72 -15.11
C ARG A 70 -8.33 -6.74 -14.06
N GLY A 71 -8.97 -6.28 -12.99
CA GLY A 71 -9.47 -7.18 -11.96
C GLY A 71 -8.39 -7.73 -11.03
N LEU A 72 -7.19 -7.15 -11.06
CA LEU A 72 -6.11 -7.56 -10.18
C LEU A 72 -6.16 -6.88 -8.82
N LEU A 73 -6.91 -5.81 -8.72
CA LEU A 73 -7.14 -5.09 -7.47
C LEU A 73 -8.65 -4.93 -7.29
N ILE A 74 -9.21 -5.61 -6.31
CA ILE A 74 -10.63 -5.56 -6.03
C ILE A 74 -10.78 -5.12 -4.58
N TYR A 75 -11.46 -4.01 -4.37
CA TYR A 75 -11.68 -3.49 -3.03
C TYR A 75 -12.69 -4.34 -2.30
N HIS A 76 -12.36 -4.69 -1.07
CA HIS A 76 -13.21 -5.56 -0.25
C HIS A 76 -14.49 -4.85 0.18
N LYS A 77 -14.38 -3.55 0.40
CA LYS A 77 -15.51 -2.72 0.83
C LYS A 77 -15.62 -1.55 -0.14
N GLU A 78 -15.67 -0.35 0.40
CA GLU A 78 -15.70 0.85 -0.42
C GLU A 78 -14.30 1.20 -0.88
N ILE A 79 -14.23 2.00 -1.93
CA ILE A 79 -12.97 2.59 -2.36
C ILE A 79 -12.45 3.45 -1.22
N PRO A 80 -11.15 3.38 -0.89
CA PRO A 80 -10.60 4.15 0.22
C PRO A 80 -10.86 5.64 0.06
N ALA A 81 -11.31 6.26 1.12
CA ALA A 81 -11.56 7.68 1.18
C ALA A 81 -10.29 8.42 1.59
N GLU A 82 -10.43 9.71 1.80
CA GLU A 82 -9.34 10.56 2.26
C GLU A 82 -8.70 9.96 3.51
N GLU A 83 -7.37 9.92 3.52
CA GLU A 83 -6.55 9.32 4.57
C GLU A 83 -6.82 7.84 4.84
N GLY A 84 -7.68 7.23 4.05
CA GLY A 84 -7.91 5.79 4.16
C GLY A 84 -7.00 5.02 3.23
N PHE A 85 -6.94 3.70 3.43
CA PHE A 85 -6.09 2.84 2.61
C PHE A 85 -6.67 1.43 2.53
N TYR A 86 -6.18 0.70 1.53
CA TYR A 86 -6.52 -0.69 1.34
C TYR A 86 -5.23 -1.46 1.09
N LEU A 87 -5.05 -2.55 1.82
CA LEU A 87 -3.94 -3.46 1.62
C LEU A 87 -4.46 -4.72 0.96
N ASN A 88 -3.84 -5.12 -0.13
CA ASN A 88 -4.27 -6.29 -0.86
C ASN A 88 -3.06 -7.14 -1.24
N VAL A 89 -3.06 -8.39 -0.81
CA VAL A 89 -2.03 -9.35 -1.20
C VAL A 89 -2.75 -10.56 -1.77
N THR A 90 -2.51 -10.83 -3.04
CA THR A 90 -3.14 -11.96 -3.71
C THR A 90 -2.14 -12.72 -4.56
N ALA A 91 -2.52 -13.94 -4.95
CA ALA A 91 -1.78 -14.69 -5.94
C ALA A 91 -1.93 -13.96 -7.29
N PRO A 92 -0.88 -13.89 -8.11
CA PRO A 92 0.41 -14.54 -7.92
C PRO A 92 1.47 -13.64 -7.25
N LYS A 93 1.29 -13.28 -6.02
CA LYS A 93 2.30 -12.58 -5.22
C LYS A 93 2.42 -11.10 -5.58
N LEU A 94 1.31 -10.43 -5.59
CA LEU A 94 1.29 -8.98 -5.78
C LEU A 94 0.70 -8.35 -4.53
N CYS A 95 1.49 -7.50 -3.88
CA CYS A 95 1.07 -6.78 -2.68
C CYS A 95 0.85 -5.32 -3.05
N ILE A 96 -0.35 -4.82 -2.83
CA ILE A 96 -0.71 -3.46 -3.22
C ILE A 96 -1.12 -2.66 -1.99
N VAL A 97 -0.54 -1.47 -1.84
CA VAL A 97 -0.99 -0.49 -0.88
C VAL A 97 -1.67 0.62 -1.68
N SER A 98 -2.98 0.70 -1.56
CA SER A 98 -3.77 1.69 -2.28
C SER A 98 -4.31 2.71 -1.29
N GLY A 99 -3.81 3.94 -1.34
CA GLY A 99 -4.32 5.01 -0.51
C GLY A 99 -5.39 5.81 -1.22
N GLY A 100 -6.38 6.28 -0.48
CA GLY A 100 -7.34 7.22 -1.02
C GLY A 100 -6.67 8.53 -1.40
N ASP A 101 -5.60 8.85 -0.68
CA ASP A 101 -4.70 9.95 -1.01
C ASP A 101 -3.29 9.56 -0.53
N ALA A 102 -2.33 10.49 -0.67
CA ALA A 102 -0.94 10.19 -0.31
C ALA A 102 -0.78 9.89 1.18
N THR A 103 -1.53 10.58 2.03
CA THR A 103 -1.50 10.34 3.47
C THR A 103 -2.03 8.95 3.80
N GLY A 104 -3.12 8.55 3.14
CA GLY A 104 -3.65 7.20 3.30
C GLY A 104 -2.65 6.15 2.85
N ALA A 105 -1.95 6.38 1.74
CA ALA A 105 -0.92 5.45 1.28
C ALA A 105 0.18 5.30 2.32
N LEU A 106 0.59 6.39 2.96
CA LEU A 106 1.59 6.34 4.02
C LEU A 106 1.10 5.49 5.19
N TYR A 107 -0.13 5.71 5.64
CA TYR A 107 -0.71 4.92 6.73
C TYR A 107 -0.76 3.44 6.36
N GLY A 108 -1.10 3.13 5.12
CA GLY A 108 -1.11 1.74 4.65
C GLY A 108 0.28 1.12 4.68
N CYS A 109 1.30 1.90 4.34
CA CYS A 109 2.68 1.42 4.41
C CYS A 109 3.09 1.12 5.85
N LEU A 110 2.69 1.97 6.80
CA LEU A 110 3.01 1.75 8.21
C LEU A 110 2.33 0.48 8.72
N GLU A 111 1.09 0.26 8.32
CA GLU A 111 0.37 -0.94 8.70
C GLU A 111 1.03 -2.19 8.11
N LEU A 112 1.40 -2.13 6.84
CA LEU A 112 2.06 -3.26 6.20
C LEU A 112 3.41 -3.55 6.84
N ALA A 113 4.19 -2.51 7.13
CA ALA A 113 5.50 -2.68 7.77
C ALA A 113 5.35 -3.36 9.13
N GLU A 114 4.33 -2.95 9.89
CA GLU A 114 4.09 -3.56 11.19
C GLU A 114 3.74 -5.04 11.06
N ARG A 115 2.89 -5.37 10.08
CA ARG A 115 2.51 -6.77 9.85
C ARG A 115 3.70 -7.63 9.43
N ILE A 116 4.57 -7.06 8.60
CA ILE A 116 5.78 -7.76 8.15
C ILE A 116 6.67 -8.08 9.36
N ARG A 117 6.87 -7.13 10.25
CA ARG A 117 7.70 -7.35 11.43
C ARG A 117 7.09 -8.36 12.37
N LYS A 118 5.77 -8.29 12.55
CA LYS A 118 5.06 -9.17 13.46
C LYS A 118 5.08 -10.62 12.99
N GLU A 119 4.89 -10.83 11.69
CA GLU A 119 4.82 -12.17 11.12
C GLU A 119 6.16 -12.69 10.63
N GLY A 120 7.13 -11.81 10.48
CA GLY A 120 8.44 -12.19 9.95
C GLY A 120 8.46 -12.38 8.45
N LYS A 121 7.38 -12.03 7.78
CA LYS A 121 7.26 -12.17 6.33
C LYS A 121 6.11 -11.31 5.83
N ILE A 122 6.06 -11.11 4.50
CA ILE A 122 4.91 -10.49 3.87
C ILE A 122 3.75 -11.47 3.93
N PRO A 123 2.56 -11.04 4.36
CA PRO A 123 1.39 -11.93 4.39
C PRO A 123 1.14 -12.53 3.01
N GLU A 124 0.73 -13.79 2.96
CA GLU A 124 0.47 -14.46 1.68
C GLU A 124 -0.87 -14.07 1.09
N VAL A 125 -1.82 -13.77 1.94
CA VAL A 125 -3.15 -13.30 1.53
C VAL A 125 -3.57 -12.24 2.52
N LEU A 126 -4.04 -11.12 2.01
CA LEU A 126 -4.47 -10.02 2.86
C LEU A 126 -5.48 -9.17 2.10
N ALA A 127 -6.55 -8.80 2.77
CA ALA A 127 -7.50 -7.82 2.28
C ALA A 127 -7.92 -7.00 3.50
N PHE A 128 -7.32 -5.84 3.68
CA PHE A 128 -7.53 -5.03 4.87
C PHE A 128 -7.71 -3.57 4.49
N GLN A 129 -8.74 -2.94 5.04
CA GLN A 129 -9.05 -1.55 4.75
C GLN A 129 -9.27 -0.81 6.05
N ASP A 130 -8.74 0.40 6.13
CA ASP A 130 -8.86 1.21 7.34
C ASP A 130 -8.82 2.70 7.00
N ALA A 131 -9.20 3.50 7.97
CA ALA A 131 -9.16 4.96 7.88
C ALA A 131 -9.12 5.52 9.30
N PRO A 132 -8.57 6.72 9.49
CA PRO A 132 -8.53 7.31 10.82
C PRO A 132 -9.92 7.47 11.41
N VAL A 133 -10.11 6.98 12.63
CA VAL A 133 -11.40 6.99 13.30
C VAL A 133 -11.90 8.39 13.59
N TYR A 134 -10.99 9.28 13.97
CA TYR A 134 -11.38 10.63 14.34
C TYR A 134 -12.06 11.40 13.21
N ARG A 135 -11.81 11.03 11.96
CA ARG A 135 -12.46 11.68 10.82
C ARG A 135 -13.96 11.44 10.78
N LEU A 136 -14.39 10.34 11.35
CA LEU A 136 -15.80 9.96 11.32
C LEU A 136 -16.66 10.83 12.21
N ARG A 137 -16.05 11.53 13.15
CA ARG A 137 -16.79 12.36 14.08
C ARG A 137 -17.08 13.75 13.56
N GLY A 138 -16.33 14.16 12.63
CA GLY A 138 -16.49 15.52 12.17
C GLY A 138 -16.41 16.44 13.33
N PRO A 139 -16.95 17.39 13.52
CA PRO A 139 -16.77 18.25 14.61
C PRO A 139 -17.69 18.11 15.72
N VAL A 140 -17.75 17.77 16.35
CA VAL A 140 -18.65 17.51 17.20
C VAL A 140 -18.69 18.35 18.20
N ILE A 141 -18.69 18.55 18.03
CA ILE A 141 -18.64 19.03 18.58
C ILE A 141 -18.07 19.64 18.87
N GLY A 142 -18.12 19.76 18.67
CA GLY A 142 -17.59 20.22 18.62
C GLY A 142 -16.76 20.35 18.97
N LEU A 143 -16.58 20.14 19.08
CA LEU A 143 -15.83 20.10 19.23
C LEU A 143 -14.94 20.00 18.92
N GLN A 144 -14.69 19.96 18.87
CA GLN A 144 -14.01 19.80 18.45
C GLN A 144 -13.28 19.45 17.82
N LYS A 145 -13.10 19.68 17.68
CA LYS A 145 -12.53 19.28 16.82
C LYS A 145 -11.65 18.97 16.69
N THR A 146 -11.44 18.87 16.86
CA THR A 146 -10.55 18.41 16.70
C THR A 146 -9.83 17.88 16.41
N LYS A 147 -9.52 17.98 16.17
CA LYS A 147 -8.78 17.17 15.81
C LYS A 147 -8.08 16.69 16.39
N LEU A 148 -8.18 16.28 16.85
CA LEU A 148 -7.64 15.69 17.32
C LEU A 148 -7.22 15.45 17.41
#